data_a5f3a4e4224ba832119001130952a36c
#
_entry.id   a5f3a4e4224ba832119001130952a36c
#
_cell.length_a   1.000
_cell.length_b   1.000
_cell.length_c   1.000
_cell.angle_alpha   90.00
_cell.angle_beta   90.00
_cell.angle_gamma   90.00
#
_symmetry.space_group_name_H-M   'P 1'
#
loop_
_entity.id
_entity.type
_entity.pdbx_description
1 polymer ?
#
loop_
_entity_poly.entity_id
_entity_poly.type
_entity_poly.pdbx_seq_one_letter_code
_entity_poly.pdbx_strand_id
1 'polypeptide(L)'
;MLGILWFLFWQALGVLLAYKYFAEKRLAVRLWLGSAAGTVLSMWAPIPFAFLVGFTRGAHLAGLGCGLIIAALSLRLHRKTPFSPDADEPRGDRPLMLLLPPFIALCVYLLCTHTLSSYGGGLYSGQCSYGDMCMHLGFITSMAEQGSFPFEYSILPGS
;
A
#
# COMPACT_ATOMS: atom_id res chain seq x y z
N MET A 1 -4.15 1.47 14.30
CA MET A 1 -2.73 1.92 14.26
C MET A 1 -1.79 0.90 13.59
N LEU A 2 -1.89 -0.42 13.87
CA LEU A 2 -1.01 -1.43 13.25
C LEU A 2 -1.06 -1.46 11.72
N GLY A 3 -2.24 -1.27 11.10
CA GLY A 3 -2.37 -1.24 9.63
C GLY A 3 -1.60 -0.10 8.96
N ILE A 4 -1.53 1.07 9.61
CA ILE A 4 -0.73 2.20 9.10
C ILE A 4 0.76 1.85 9.15
N LEU A 5 1.23 1.26 10.26
CA LEU A 5 2.64 0.84 10.39
C LEU A 5 2.99 -0.25 9.38
N TRP A 6 2.09 -1.20 9.14
CA TRP A 6 2.21 -2.21 8.09
C TRP A 6 2.39 -1.55 6.72
N PHE A 7 1.49 -0.63 6.35
CA PHE A 7 1.56 0.06 5.07
C PHE A 7 2.84 0.88 4.92
N LEU A 8 3.21 1.67 5.94
CA LEU A 8 4.43 2.48 5.93
C LEU A 8 5.70 1.64 5.79
N PHE A 9 5.76 0.48 6.44
CA PHE A 9 6.88 -0.45 6.28
C PHE A 9 7.05 -0.88 4.82
N TRP A 10 5.98 -1.30 4.17
CA TRP A 10 6.03 -1.73 2.77
C TRP A 10 6.31 -0.58 1.81
N GLN A 11 5.80 0.63 2.09
CA GLN A 11 6.16 1.83 1.34
C GLN A 11 7.65 2.12 1.43
N ALA A 12 8.21 2.09 2.63
CA ALA A 12 9.64 2.30 2.86
C ALA A 12 10.50 1.24 2.14
N LEU A 13 10.09 -0.03 2.20
CA LEU A 13 10.77 -1.12 1.50
C LEU A 13 10.70 -0.95 -0.03
N GLY A 14 9.53 -0.62 -0.57
CA GLY A 14 9.36 -0.38 -2.01
C GLY A 14 10.24 0.78 -2.49
N VAL A 15 10.26 1.89 -1.75
CA VAL A 15 11.14 3.03 -2.05
C VAL A 15 12.63 2.65 -1.96
N LEU A 16 13.03 1.89 -0.94
CA LEU A 16 14.39 1.38 -0.80
C LEU A 16 14.81 0.54 -2.01
N LEU A 17 13.95 -0.37 -2.44
CA LEU A 17 14.21 -1.23 -3.61
C LEU A 17 14.31 -0.39 -4.88
N ALA A 18 13.34 0.49 -5.12
CA ALA A 18 13.38 1.36 -6.30
C ALA A 18 14.62 2.27 -6.32
N TYR A 19 15.00 2.80 -5.17
CA TYR A 19 16.20 3.63 -5.04
C TYR A 19 17.48 2.87 -5.40
N LYS A 20 17.56 1.58 -5.06
CA LYS A 20 18.74 0.75 -5.32
C LYS A 20 18.78 0.15 -6.71
N TYR A 21 17.66 -0.34 -7.20
CA TYR A 21 17.61 -1.08 -8.46
C TYR A 21 17.34 -0.21 -9.69
N PHE A 22 16.83 1.01 -9.50
CA PHE A 22 16.58 1.96 -10.59
C PHE A 22 17.46 3.21 -10.45
N ALA A 23 18.75 3.01 -10.19
CA ALA A 23 19.70 4.08 -9.93
C ALA A 23 19.83 5.08 -11.10
N GLU A 24 19.62 4.63 -12.34
CA GLU A 24 19.61 5.45 -13.55
C GLU A 24 18.34 6.29 -13.76
N LYS A 25 17.29 6.05 -12.98
CA LYS A 25 16.04 6.79 -13.09
C LYS A 25 16.01 8.01 -12.20
N ARG A 26 15.26 9.03 -12.60
CA ARG A 26 15.06 10.26 -11.82
C ARG A 26 14.47 9.96 -10.45
N LEU A 27 14.80 10.76 -9.45
CA LEU A 27 14.32 10.59 -8.08
C LEU A 27 12.79 10.50 -8.01
N ALA A 28 12.07 11.36 -8.72
CA ALA A 28 10.61 11.35 -8.76
C ALA A 28 10.06 10.01 -9.29
N VAL A 29 10.66 9.47 -10.34
CA VAL A 29 10.29 8.17 -10.91
C VAL A 29 10.59 7.03 -9.93
N ARG A 30 11.74 7.07 -9.24
CA ARG A 30 12.08 6.09 -8.19
C ARG A 30 11.08 6.10 -7.05
N LEU A 31 10.72 7.28 -6.56
CA LEU A 31 9.75 7.43 -5.48
C LEU A 31 8.38 6.91 -5.91
N TRP A 32 7.96 7.22 -7.13
CA TRP A 32 6.68 6.77 -7.65
C TRP A 32 6.64 5.24 -7.85
N LEU A 33 7.65 4.67 -8.51
CA LEU A 33 7.78 3.22 -8.69
C LEU A 33 7.89 2.49 -7.35
N GLY A 34 8.68 3.06 -6.42
CA GLY A 34 8.82 2.52 -5.08
C GLY A 34 7.53 2.51 -4.29
N SER A 35 6.76 3.59 -4.36
CA SER A 35 5.46 3.68 -3.72
C SER A 35 4.45 2.70 -4.33
N ALA A 36 4.39 2.60 -5.66
CA ALA A 36 3.56 1.62 -6.34
C ALA A 36 3.93 0.17 -5.95
N ALA A 37 5.23 -0.16 -5.98
CA ALA A 37 5.72 -1.46 -5.55
C ALA A 37 5.41 -1.74 -4.07
N GLY A 38 5.60 -0.76 -3.18
CA GLY A 38 5.27 -0.86 -1.77
C GLY A 38 3.78 -1.14 -1.53
N THR A 39 2.90 -0.49 -2.28
CA THR A 39 1.46 -0.74 -2.22
C THR A 39 1.13 -2.19 -2.62
N VAL A 40 1.65 -2.65 -3.76
CA VAL A 40 1.46 -4.03 -4.21
C VAL A 40 2.00 -5.02 -3.18
N LEU A 41 3.22 -4.82 -2.68
CA LEU A 41 3.83 -5.68 -1.66
C LEU A 41 3.00 -5.72 -0.37
N SER A 42 2.44 -4.58 0.07
CA SER A 42 1.61 -4.53 1.26
C SER A 42 0.36 -5.41 1.17
N MET A 43 -0.18 -5.57 -0.03
CA MET A 43 -1.37 -6.40 -0.30
C MET A 43 -1.00 -7.88 -0.47
N TRP A 44 0.09 -8.17 -1.18
CA TRP A 44 0.43 -9.53 -1.59
C TRP A 44 1.34 -10.28 -0.62
N ALA A 45 2.10 -9.57 0.23
CA ALA A 45 3.08 -10.20 1.12
C ALA A 45 2.52 -11.28 2.05
N PRO A 46 1.33 -11.16 2.66
CA PRO A 46 0.79 -12.20 3.52
C PRO A 46 0.17 -13.38 2.74
N ILE A 47 -0.18 -13.20 1.46
CA ILE A 47 -0.96 -14.18 0.68
C ILE A 47 -0.27 -15.55 0.58
N PRO A 48 1.02 -15.67 0.19
CA PRO A 48 1.67 -16.98 0.11
C PRO A 48 1.62 -17.76 1.42
N PHE A 49 1.73 -17.06 2.54
CA PHE A 49 1.68 -17.67 3.87
C PHE A 49 0.24 -17.97 4.31
N ALA A 50 -0.73 -17.18 3.83
CA ALA A 50 -2.13 -17.41 4.11
C ALA A 50 -2.65 -18.74 3.54
N PHE A 51 -2.09 -19.22 2.45
CA PHE A 51 -2.38 -20.56 1.92
C PHE A 51 -1.94 -21.69 2.86
N LEU A 52 -0.94 -21.44 3.72
CA LEU A 52 -0.38 -22.46 4.63
C LEU A 52 -1.03 -22.41 6.02
N VAL A 53 -1.28 -21.21 6.54
CA VAL A 53 -1.71 -21.01 7.94
C VAL A 53 -3.03 -20.20 8.07
N GLY A 54 -3.75 -20.03 6.99
CA GLY A 54 -4.92 -19.16 6.93
C GLY A 54 -4.56 -17.67 6.96
N PHE A 55 -5.56 -16.80 6.81
CA PHE A 55 -5.37 -15.34 6.85
C PHE A 55 -5.26 -14.85 8.30
N THR A 56 -4.19 -15.26 8.96
CA THR A 56 -3.94 -15.06 10.39
C THR A 56 -2.83 -14.02 10.63
N ARG A 57 -2.66 -13.65 11.89
CA ARG A 57 -1.50 -12.82 12.31
C ARG A 57 -0.17 -13.48 11.96
N GLY A 58 -0.11 -14.82 11.98
CA GLY A 58 1.08 -15.58 11.60
C GLY A 58 1.48 -15.36 10.14
N ALA A 59 0.53 -15.37 9.20
CA ALA A 59 0.78 -15.07 7.80
C ALA A 59 1.36 -13.65 7.59
N HIS A 60 0.81 -12.67 8.30
CA HIS A 60 1.31 -11.28 8.24
C HIS A 60 2.71 -11.14 8.82
N LEU A 61 3.00 -11.80 9.97
CA LEU A 61 4.33 -11.79 10.56
C LEU A 61 5.37 -12.49 9.67
N ALA A 62 5.00 -13.59 9.01
CA ALA A 62 5.86 -14.26 8.05
C ALA A 62 6.14 -13.37 6.82
N GLY A 63 5.12 -12.69 6.29
CA GLY A 63 5.30 -11.69 5.23
C GLY A 63 6.24 -10.57 5.65
N LEU A 64 6.07 -10.02 6.86
CA LEU A 64 6.96 -9.01 7.43
C LEU A 64 8.40 -9.50 7.53
N GLY A 65 8.60 -10.73 8.02
CA GLY A 65 9.91 -11.36 8.11
C GLY A 65 10.61 -11.47 6.75
N CYS A 66 9.88 -11.89 5.70
CA CYS A 66 10.39 -11.89 4.33
C CYS A 66 10.76 -10.46 3.86
N GLY A 67 9.93 -9.47 4.13
CA GLY A 67 10.23 -8.08 3.82
C GLY A 67 11.51 -7.59 4.49
N LEU A 68 11.72 -7.92 5.76
CA LEU A 68 12.94 -7.57 6.50
C LEU A 68 14.18 -8.28 5.91
N ILE A 69 14.06 -9.55 5.51
CA ILE A 69 15.14 -10.28 4.84
C ILE A 69 15.50 -9.62 3.52
N ILE A 70 14.50 -9.28 2.70
CA ILE A 70 14.69 -8.58 1.42
C ILE A 70 15.39 -7.23 1.65
N ALA A 71 14.96 -6.46 2.66
CA ALA A 71 15.59 -5.19 3.02
C ALA A 71 17.07 -5.40 3.41
N ALA A 72 17.35 -6.36 4.29
CA ALA A 72 18.70 -6.66 4.75
C ALA A 72 19.62 -7.11 3.60
N LEU A 73 19.12 -7.99 2.74
CA LEU A 73 19.87 -8.45 1.56
C LEU A 73 20.13 -7.29 0.58
N SER A 74 19.12 -6.47 0.31
CA SER A 74 19.27 -5.29 -0.55
C SER A 74 20.29 -4.30 0.01
N LEU A 75 20.33 -4.10 1.32
CA LEU A 75 21.31 -3.24 1.97
C LEU A 75 22.71 -3.82 1.90
N ARG A 76 22.87 -5.14 1.97
CA ARG A 76 24.18 -5.80 1.90
C ARG A 76 24.74 -5.86 0.47
N LEU A 77 23.90 -6.28 -0.49
CA LEU A 77 24.34 -6.54 -1.86
C LEU A 77 24.67 -5.27 -2.65
N HIS A 78 24.02 -4.15 -2.36
CA HIS A 78 24.17 -2.91 -3.11
C HIS A 78 24.93 -1.81 -2.33
N ARG A 79 25.98 -2.19 -1.62
CA ARG A 79 26.79 -1.23 -0.83
C ARG A 79 27.51 -0.16 -1.66
N LYS A 80 27.59 -0.28 -2.99
CA LYS A 80 28.51 0.52 -3.83
C LYS A 80 27.89 1.24 -5.03
N THR A 81 26.57 1.37 -5.14
CA THR A 81 26.05 2.27 -6.16
C THR A 81 26.12 3.69 -5.64
N PRO A 82 27.05 4.53 -6.14
CA PRO A 82 27.06 5.93 -5.76
C PRO A 82 25.74 6.56 -6.22
N PHE A 83 25.15 7.35 -5.35
CA PHE A 83 24.08 8.27 -5.72
C PHE A 83 24.69 9.25 -6.74
N SER A 84 24.34 9.12 -8.01
CA SER A 84 24.56 10.18 -8.99
C SER A 84 23.27 11.01 -9.01
N PRO A 85 23.27 12.23 -8.46
CA PRO A 85 22.20 13.16 -8.75
C PRO A 85 22.29 13.47 -10.24
N ASP A 86 21.22 13.16 -11.00
CA ASP A 86 21.13 13.51 -12.41
C ASP A 86 21.29 15.03 -12.57
N ALA A 87 22.48 15.45 -13.01
CA ALA A 87 22.83 16.86 -13.16
C ALA A 87 22.04 17.54 -14.30
N ASP A 88 21.40 16.76 -15.17
CA ASP A 88 20.72 17.25 -16.39
C ASP A 88 19.24 16.91 -16.44
N GLU A 89 18.49 17.12 -15.34
CA GLU A 89 17.03 17.00 -15.42
C GLU A 89 16.41 18.14 -16.24
N PRO A 90 15.77 17.85 -17.37
CA PRO A 90 14.97 18.87 -18.03
C PRO A 90 13.87 19.34 -17.06
N ARG A 91 13.74 20.66 -16.91
CA ARG A 91 12.79 21.34 -15.99
C ARG A 91 11.30 21.03 -16.22
N GLY A 92 10.97 20.02 -17.07
CA GLY A 92 9.62 19.70 -17.49
C GLY A 92 8.69 19.14 -16.40
N ASP A 93 9.21 18.57 -15.32
CA ASP A 93 8.37 17.92 -14.30
C ASP A 93 7.86 18.88 -13.21
N ARG A 94 8.36 20.12 -13.17
CA ARG A 94 7.93 21.14 -12.20
C ARG A 94 6.42 21.41 -12.19
N PRO A 95 5.74 21.61 -13.35
CA PRO A 95 4.30 21.84 -13.33
C PRO A 95 3.53 20.62 -12.83
N LEU A 96 3.99 19.40 -13.11
CA LEU A 96 3.37 18.17 -12.60
C LEU A 96 3.52 18.07 -11.09
N MET A 97 4.69 18.40 -10.53
CA MET A 97 4.92 18.43 -9.07
C MET A 97 4.09 19.51 -8.37
N LEU A 98 3.82 20.64 -9.03
CA LEU A 98 2.96 21.70 -8.50
C LEU A 98 1.47 21.30 -8.49
N LEU A 99 1.05 20.42 -9.40
CA LEU A 99 -0.33 19.91 -9.45
C LEU A 99 -0.59 18.80 -8.42
N LEU A 100 0.44 18.12 -7.94
CA LEU A 100 0.29 17.00 -7.01
C LEU A 100 -0.31 17.41 -5.65
N PRO A 101 0.14 18.48 -4.96
CA PRO A 101 -0.45 18.92 -3.69
C PRO A 101 -1.94 19.27 -3.79
N PRO A 102 -2.41 20.10 -4.74
CA PRO A 102 -3.83 20.39 -4.87
C PRO A 102 -4.65 19.15 -5.26
N PHE A 103 -4.09 18.23 -6.05
CA PHE A 103 -4.75 16.95 -6.35
C PHE A 103 -4.91 16.08 -5.11
N ILE A 104 -3.86 15.95 -4.30
CA ILE A 104 -3.92 15.21 -3.01
C ILE A 104 -4.94 15.87 -2.07
N ALA A 105 -4.91 17.19 -1.95
CA ALA A 105 -5.88 17.93 -1.12
C ALA A 105 -7.32 17.70 -1.58
N LEU A 106 -7.56 17.69 -2.90
CA LEU A 106 -8.87 17.37 -3.47
C LEU A 106 -9.28 15.92 -3.15
N CYS A 107 -8.38 14.96 -3.30
CA CYS A 107 -8.66 13.55 -2.97
C CYS A 107 -9.01 13.39 -1.48
N VAL A 108 -8.26 14.02 -0.58
CA VAL A 108 -8.54 14.00 0.86
C VAL A 108 -9.88 14.66 1.16
N TYR A 109 -10.16 15.81 0.55
CA TYR A 109 -11.45 16.49 0.70
C TYR A 109 -12.61 15.59 0.26
N LEU A 110 -12.52 14.99 -0.93
CA LEU A 110 -13.55 14.08 -1.44
C LEU A 110 -13.70 12.83 -0.56
N LEU A 111 -12.60 12.27 -0.07
CA LEU A 111 -12.63 11.13 0.84
C LEU A 111 -13.38 11.46 2.13
N CYS A 112 -13.08 12.62 2.74
CA CYS A 112 -13.65 13.02 4.03
C CYS A 112 -15.09 13.57 3.95
N THR A 113 -15.52 14.05 2.78
CA THR A 113 -16.84 14.68 2.63
C THR A 113 -17.84 13.88 1.83
N HIS A 114 -17.36 13.10 0.83
CA HIS A 114 -18.22 12.37 -0.11
C HIS A 114 -18.15 10.86 0.07
N THR A 115 -17.01 10.32 0.49
CA THR A 115 -16.85 8.87 0.67
C THR A 115 -17.13 8.45 2.12
N LEU A 116 -16.54 9.17 3.08
CA LEU A 116 -16.72 8.95 4.53
C LEU A 116 -17.02 10.27 5.20
N SER A 117 -18.23 10.45 5.72
CA SER A 117 -18.60 11.62 6.49
C SER A 117 -18.85 11.26 7.94
N SER A 118 -18.42 12.11 8.85
CA SER A 118 -18.65 11.96 10.30
C SER A 118 -19.83 12.84 10.70
N TYR A 119 -20.87 12.25 11.26
CA TYR A 119 -22.02 12.94 11.79
C TYR A 119 -22.55 12.27 13.05
N GLY A 120 -22.85 13.03 14.09
CA GLY A 120 -23.46 12.51 15.32
C GLY A 120 -22.67 11.41 16.05
N GLY A 121 -21.34 11.36 15.89
CA GLY A 121 -20.46 10.34 16.46
C GLY A 121 -20.39 9.03 15.66
N GLY A 122 -21.02 8.96 14.50
CA GLY A 122 -20.95 7.85 13.56
C GLY A 122 -20.21 8.21 12.27
N LEU A 123 -19.77 7.17 11.55
CA LEU A 123 -19.23 7.27 10.19
C LEU A 123 -20.30 6.83 9.19
N TYR A 124 -20.52 7.66 8.20
CA TYR A 124 -21.50 7.44 7.15
C TYR A 124 -20.80 7.38 5.80
N SER A 125 -21.20 6.44 4.95
CA SER A 125 -20.76 6.41 3.55
C SER A 125 -21.52 7.44 2.72
N GLY A 126 -20.81 8.14 1.85
CA GLY A 126 -21.42 9.09 0.91
C GLY A 126 -22.25 8.40 -0.17
N GLN A 127 -23.11 9.17 -0.83
CA GLN A 127 -24.06 8.64 -1.82
C GLN A 127 -23.41 7.82 -2.96
N CYS A 128 -22.21 8.21 -3.39
CA CYS A 128 -21.51 7.53 -4.49
C CYS A 128 -20.95 6.15 -4.11
N SER A 129 -20.73 5.88 -2.82
CA SER A 129 -20.12 4.65 -2.33
C SER A 129 -21.06 3.79 -1.49
N TYR A 130 -22.33 4.15 -1.43
CA TYR A 130 -23.33 3.52 -0.54
C TYR A 130 -23.44 1.99 -0.73
N GLY A 131 -23.58 1.52 -1.95
CA GLY A 131 -23.67 0.07 -2.24
C GLY A 131 -22.31 -0.63 -2.14
N ASP A 132 -21.29 -0.06 -2.77
CA ASP A 132 -19.96 -0.65 -2.84
C ASP A 132 -19.27 -0.71 -1.47
N MET A 133 -19.46 0.32 -0.65
CA MET A 133 -18.84 0.38 0.68
C MET A 133 -19.34 -0.75 1.59
N CYS A 134 -20.62 -1.04 1.59
CA CYS A 134 -21.21 -2.14 2.37
C CYS A 134 -20.64 -3.50 1.93
N MET A 135 -20.49 -3.70 0.62
CA MET A 135 -19.90 -4.91 0.07
C MET A 135 -18.42 -5.04 0.47
N HIS A 136 -17.61 -3.99 0.31
CA HIS A 136 -16.20 -4.01 0.67
C HIS A 136 -15.98 -4.19 2.18
N LEU A 137 -16.78 -3.55 3.02
CA LEU A 137 -16.74 -3.77 4.47
C LEU A 137 -17.15 -5.21 4.82
N GLY A 138 -18.15 -5.77 4.14
CA GLY A 138 -18.52 -7.18 4.27
C GLY A 138 -17.37 -8.12 3.95
N PHE A 139 -16.63 -7.89 2.88
CA PHE A 139 -15.42 -8.67 2.57
C PHE A 139 -14.31 -8.51 3.60
N ILE A 140 -14.03 -7.28 4.04
CA ILE A 140 -12.98 -7.01 5.02
C ILE A 140 -13.29 -7.70 6.36
N THR A 141 -14.53 -7.58 6.85
CA THR A 141 -14.97 -8.23 8.08
C THR A 141 -14.96 -9.75 7.95
N SER A 142 -15.45 -10.27 6.83
CA SER A 142 -15.44 -11.71 6.57
C SER A 142 -14.03 -12.29 6.58
N MET A 143 -13.09 -11.64 5.90
CA MET A 143 -11.67 -12.04 5.94
C MET A 143 -11.07 -11.98 7.35
N ALA A 144 -11.42 -10.94 8.11
CA ALA A 144 -10.88 -10.75 9.45
C ALA A 144 -11.41 -11.77 10.47
N GLU A 145 -12.68 -12.18 10.32
CA GLU A 145 -13.36 -13.08 11.26
C GLU A 145 -13.16 -14.56 10.93
N GLN A 146 -13.17 -14.94 9.65
CA GLN A 146 -12.99 -16.34 9.24
C GLN A 146 -11.59 -16.87 9.51
N GLY A 147 -10.55 -16.05 9.36
CA GLY A 147 -9.14 -16.45 9.52
C GLY A 147 -8.68 -17.53 8.51
N SER A 148 -9.56 -17.97 7.60
CA SER A 148 -9.26 -18.95 6.55
C SER A 148 -8.77 -18.26 5.27
N PHE A 149 -8.11 -19.02 4.40
CA PHE A 149 -7.76 -18.56 3.06
C PHE A 149 -7.73 -19.75 2.10
N PRO A 150 -8.40 -19.70 0.94
CA PRO A 150 -9.32 -18.63 0.54
C PRO A 150 -10.51 -18.49 1.51
N PHE A 151 -11.03 -17.27 1.64
CA PHE A 151 -12.16 -16.99 2.51
C PHE A 151 -13.49 -17.23 1.76
N GLU A 152 -14.52 -17.59 2.50
CA GLU A 152 -15.86 -17.75 1.92
C GLU A 152 -16.49 -16.39 1.60
N TYR A 153 -17.26 -16.35 0.53
CA TYR A 153 -17.96 -15.16 0.11
C TYR A 153 -19.05 -14.79 1.13
N SER A 154 -18.98 -13.58 1.68
CA SER A 154 -19.84 -13.14 2.78
C SER A 154 -21.34 -13.09 2.45
N ILE A 155 -21.69 -13.02 1.15
CA ILE A 155 -23.06 -12.89 0.66
C ILE A 155 -23.65 -14.26 0.28
N LEU A 156 -22.81 -15.20 -0.14
CA LEU A 156 -23.20 -16.57 -0.54
C LEU A 156 -22.28 -17.59 0.14
N PRO A 157 -22.46 -17.86 1.44
CA PRO A 157 -21.65 -18.83 2.14
C PRO A 157 -21.83 -20.23 1.55
N GLY A 158 -20.73 -20.95 1.34
CA GLY A 158 -20.72 -22.31 0.79
C GLY A 158 -20.67 -22.39 -0.75
N SER A 159 -20.33 -21.28 -1.44
CA SER A 159 -20.12 -21.26 -2.90
C SER A 159 -18.65 -21.32 -3.27
#